data_cbae201163d6fadeef20ecce8ab592e2
#
_entry.id   cbae201163d6fadeef20ecce8ab592e2
#
_cell.length_a   1.000
_cell.length_b   1.000
_cell.length_c   1.000
_cell.angle_alpha   90.00
_cell.angle_beta   90.00
_cell.angle_gamma   90.00
#
_symmetry.space_group_name_H-M   'P 1'
#
loop_
_entity.id
_entity.type
_entity.pdbx_description
1 polymer ?
#
loop_
_entity_poly.entity_id
_entity_poly.type
_entity_poly.pdbx_seq_one_letter_code
_entity_poly.pdbx_strand_id
1 'polypeptide(L)'
;MATKEVAAPAVSKDKSRGQDKSKSHPYFTQKVKLHSFHAQQVFDRGFELCANAIFSLSVVLRIIGTDEQAREVEGIVDERLNKMFEDMRGEVARLEKMAEANGIEFKGIDYSHPKEVEAKITSPRAVRYVGLIREFDGLVAKLDTLWLSGVIPDGNYSRSIYEWKRRLLRLAGTIRSIAGRAMIAARRKETQDKETQDKETQVEAKNGADRGDGIAPVA
;
A
#
# COMPACT_ATOMS: atom_id res chain seq x y z
N MET A 1 66.19 -21.61 -9.04
CA MET A 1 65.85 -20.22 -8.65
C MET A 1 64.59 -19.82 -9.43
N ALA A 2 63.44 -19.82 -8.79
CA ALA A 2 62.18 -19.44 -9.40
C ALA A 2 61.66 -18.23 -8.62
N THR A 3 61.62 -17.09 -9.26
CA THR A 3 61.12 -15.81 -8.74
C THR A 3 59.61 -15.83 -8.72
N LYS A 4 59.05 -15.66 -7.55
CA LYS A 4 57.63 -15.60 -7.26
C LYS A 4 57.14 -14.16 -7.48
N GLU A 5 56.35 -13.96 -8.53
CA GLU A 5 55.70 -12.69 -8.86
C GLU A 5 54.54 -12.46 -7.88
N VAL A 6 54.56 -11.34 -7.14
CA VAL A 6 53.55 -10.94 -6.17
C VAL A 6 52.53 -10.08 -6.92
N ALA A 7 51.32 -10.60 -7.10
CA ALA A 7 50.20 -9.87 -7.64
C ALA A 7 49.66 -8.84 -6.62
N ALA A 8 49.55 -7.60 -7.04
CA ALA A 8 48.94 -6.49 -6.27
C ALA A 8 47.44 -6.70 -6.06
N PRO A 9 46.86 -6.29 -4.91
CA PRO A 9 45.45 -6.43 -4.66
C PRO A 9 44.60 -5.43 -5.48
N ALA A 10 43.61 -5.93 -6.14
CA ALA A 10 42.61 -5.13 -6.87
C ALA A 10 41.83 -4.23 -5.90
N VAL A 11 41.92 -2.91 -6.14
CA VAL A 11 41.12 -1.89 -5.45
C VAL A 11 39.66 -2.08 -5.85
N SER A 12 38.85 -2.62 -4.94
CA SER A 12 37.38 -2.65 -5.06
C SER A 12 36.87 -1.21 -5.01
N LYS A 13 36.32 -0.72 -6.11
CA LYS A 13 35.53 0.52 -6.14
C LYS A 13 34.26 0.32 -5.28
N ASP A 14 34.33 0.77 -4.05
CA ASP A 14 33.19 0.95 -3.18
C ASP A 14 32.24 1.97 -3.84
N LYS A 15 31.19 1.47 -4.47
CA LYS A 15 30.08 2.30 -4.91
C LYS A 15 29.37 2.77 -3.63
N SER A 16 29.75 3.95 -3.15
CA SER A 16 29.00 4.67 -2.13
C SER A 16 27.54 4.75 -2.57
N ARG A 17 26.73 3.85 -2.02
CA ARG A 17 25.27 3.92 -2.07
C ARG A 17 24.90 5.30 -1.54
N GLY A 18 24.36 6.16 -2.41
CA GLY A 18 23.81 7.44 -2.01
C GLY A 18 22.92 7.23 -0.79
N GLN A 19 23.24 7.89 0.31
CA GLN A 19 22.42 7.91 1.51
C GLN A 19 21.05 8.40 1.08
N ASP A 20 20.09 7.47 1.07
CA ASP A 20 18.68 7.77 0.90
C ASP A 20 18.29 8.71 2.04
N LYS A 21 18.12 10.00 1.74
CA LYS A 21 17.66 11.02 2.69
C LYS A 21 16.16 10.80 2.96
N SER A 22 15.76 9.58 3.31
CA SER A 22 14.41 9.29 3.72
C SER A 22 14.13 10.05 5.02
N LYS A 23 13.15 10.95 4.97
CA LYS A 23 12.68 11.66 6.16
C LYS A 23 12.19 10.64 7.18
N SER A 24 12.59 10.79 8.45
CA SER A 24 12.10 9.94 9.54
C SER A 24 10.58 10.10 9.67
N HIS A 25 9.87 8.97 9.79
CA HIS A 25 8.43 8.94 10.02
C HIS A 25 8.08 7.92 11.11
N PRO A 26 7.03 8.17 11.91
CA PRO A 26 6.63 7.24 12.95
C PRO A 26 6.02 5.97 12.35
N TYR A 27 6.33 4.85 12.96
CA TYR A 27 5.66 3.57 12.71
C TYR A 27 5.65 2.74 13.98
N PHE A 28 4.73 1.78 14.05
CA PHE A 28 4.81 0.72 15.05
C PHE A 28 4.75 -0.64 14.36
N THR A 29 5.30 -1.66 15.01
CA THR A 29 5.28 -3.03 14.50
C THR A 29 4.15 -3.80 15.17
N GLN A 30 3.24 -4.35 14.37
CA GLN A 30 2.19 -5.23 14.83
C GLN A 30 2.53 -6.68 14.44
N LYS A 31 2.61 -7.55 15.45
CA LYS A 31 2.76 -8.99 15.24
C LYS A 31 1.40 -9.61 14.92
N VAL A 32 1.36 -10.42 13.87
CA VAL A 32 0.14 -11.09 13.40
C VAL A 32 0.46 -12.55 13.15
N LYS A 33 -0.28 -13.45 13.80
CA LYS A 33 -0.19 -14.89 13.53
C LYS A 33 -1.13 -15.23 12.38
N LEU A 34 -0.59 -15.81 11.32
CA LEU A 34 -1.32 -16.30 10.14
C LEU A 34 -1.17 -17.81 10.07
N HIS A 35 -2.29 -18.50 9.99
CA HIS A 35 -2.34 -19.95 10.07
C HIS A 35 -2.24 -20.59 8.69
N SER A 36 -3.04 -20.11 7.73
CA SER A 36 -3.08 -20.67 6.38
C SER A 36 -1.92 -20.14 5.51
N PHE A 37 -1.38 -21.04 4.70
CA PHE A 37 -0.36 -20.68 3.70
C PHE A 37 -0.85 -19.60 2.72
N HIS A 38 -2.14 -19.61 2.42
CA HIS A 38 -2.75 -18.63 1.50
C HIS A 38 -2.76 -17.21 2.07
N ALA A 39 -3.05 -17.04 3.36
CA ALA A 39 -2.98 -15.75 4.03
C ALA A 39 -1.53 -15.26 4.16
N GLN A 40 -0.59 -16.15 4.48
CA GLN A 40 0.85 -15.84 4.49
C GLN A 40 1.31 -15.31 3.12
N GLN A 41 0.90 -15.95 2.02
CA GLN A 41 1.23 -15.47 0.67
C GLN A 41 0.62 -14.10 0.35
N VAL A 42 -0.61 -13.82 0.79
CA VAL A 42 -1.23 -12.51 0.60
C VAL A 42 -0.48 -11.45 1.39
N PHE A 43 -0.08 -11.76 2.61
CA PHE A 43 0.75 -10.86 3.41
C PHE A 43 2.08 -10.57 2.73
N ASP A 44 2.85 -11.59 2.39
CA ASP A 44 4.18 -11.45 1.80
C ASP A 44 4.17 -10.66 0.47
N ARG A 45 3.11 -10.79 -0.34
CA ARG A 45 3.00 -10.13 -1.66
C ARG A 45 2.25 -8.81 -1.66
N GLY A 46 1.33 -8.63 -0.72
CA GLY A 46 0.35 -7.53 -0.76
C GLY A 46 0.53 -6.49 0.32
N PHE A 47 0.97 -6.88 1.52
CA PHE A 47 0.96 -5.97 2.66
C PHE A 47 1.88 -4.77 2.45
N GLU A 48 3.15 -4.98 2.20
CA GLU A 48 4.13 -3.89 2.05
C GLU A 48 3.77 -2.96 0.88
N LEU A 49 3.33 -3.53 -0.24
CA LEU A 49 2.88 -2.79 -1.41
C LEU A 49 1.69 -1.87 -1.09
N CYS A 50 0.72 -2.37 -0.32
CA CYS A 50 -0.45 -1.62 0.10
C CYS A 50 -0.08 -0.56 1.16
N ALA A 51 0.70 -0.92 2.18
CA ALA A 51 1.12 -0.03 3.26
C ALA A 51 1.93 1.17 2.73
N ASN A 52 2.88 0.94 1.81
CA ASN A 52 3.66 2.01 1.19
C ASN A 52 2.79 2.93 0.32
N ALA A 53 1.82 2.39 -0.40
CA ALA A 53 0.88 3.18 -1.18
C ALA A 53 0.00 4.06 -0.29
N ILE A 54 -0.53 3.51 0.80
CA ILE A 54 -1.34 4.23 1.78
C ILE A 54 -0.50 5.32 2.47
N PHE A 55 0.75 5.02 2.84
CA PHE A 55 1.67 6.02 3.39
C PHE A 55 1.87 7.19 2.43
N SER A 56 2.08 6.91 1.14
CA SER A 56 2.21 7.96 0.12
C SER A 56 0.97 8.84 0.04
N LEU A 57 -0.23 8.27 0.17
CA LEU A 57 -1.48 9.04 0.18
C LEU A 57 -1.63 9.87 1.45
N SER A 58 -1.42 9.27 2.62
CA SER A 58 -1.72 9.92 3.91
C SER A 58 -0.67 10.96 4.32
N VAL A 59 0.57 10.85 3.85
CA VAL A 59 1.67 11.72 4.25
C VAL A 59 2.20 12.54 3.08
N VAL A 60 2.61 11.88 1.99
CA VAL A 60 3.32 12.57 0.90
C VAL A 60 2.35 13.44 0.10
N LEU A 61 1.13 12.95 -0.18
CA LEU A 61 0.15 13.71 -0.95
C LEU A 61 -0.27 15.01 -0.23
N ARG A 62 -0.31 15.02 1.11
CA ARG A 62 -0.59 16.23 1.90
C ARG A 62 0.53 17.26 1.87
N ILE A 63 1.76 16.84 1.58
CA ILE A 63 2.92 17.74 1.49
C ILE A 63 2.97 18.45 0.12
N ILE A 64 2.60 17.73 -0.96
CA ILE A 64 2.74 18.21 -2.35
C ILE A 64 1.40 18.62 -2.98
N GLY A 65 0.28 18.24 -2.40
CA GLY A 65 -1.08 18.54 -2.86
C GLY A 65 -1.85 19.37 -1.85
N THR A 66 -3.19 19.38 -2.01
CA THR A 66 -4.09 20.00 -1.05
C THR A 66 -4.69 18.97 -0.11
N ASP A 67 -5.08 19.42 1.10
CA ASP A 67 -5.77 18.56 2.08
C ASP A 67 -7.08 17.99 1.53
N GLU A 68 -7.79 18.72 0.68
CA GLU A 68 -9.03 18.26 0.04
C GLU A 68 -8.76 17.10 -0.91
N GLN A 69 -7.76 17.21 -1.77
CA GLN A 69 -7.36 16.13 -2.67
C GLN A 69 -6.93 14.89 -1.91
N ALA A 70 -6.19 15.06 -0.82
CA ALA A 70 -5.79 13.95 0.02
C ALA A 70 -7.00 13.25 0.64
N ARG A 71 -7.96 13.99 1.19
CA ARG A 71 -9.20 13.44 1.79
C ARG A 71 -10.08 12.72 0.78
N GLU A 72 -10.24 13.27 -0.43
CA GLU A 72 -11.01 12.65 -1.50
C GLU A 72 -10.43 11.26 -1.86
N VAL A 73 -9.12 11.21 -2.10
CA VAL A 73 -8.44 9.96 -2.47
C VAL A 73 -8.43 8.96 -1.31
N GLU A 74 -8.25 9.45 -0.08
CA GLU A 74 -8.37 8.63 1.13
C GLU A 74 -9.79 8.02 1.27
N GLY A 75 -10.83 8.80 0.96
CA GLY A 75 -12.22 8.34 0.93
C GLY A 75 -12.44 7.19 -0.06
N ILE A 76 -11.88 7.30 -1.27
CA ILE A 76 -11.95 6.23 -2.28
C ILE A 76 -11.26 4.95 -1.78
N VAL A 77 -10.13 5.07 -1.06
CA VAL A 77 -9.44 3.91 -0.48
C VAL A 77 -10.28 3.29 0.63
N ASP A 78 -10.88 4.11 1.50
CA ASP A 78 -11.74 3.63 2.60
C ASP A 78 -12.97 2.89 2.08
N GLU A 79 -13.61 3.39 1.04
CA GLU A 79 -14.75 2.74 0.38
C GLU A 79 -14.37 1.36 -0.16
N ARG A 80 -13.21 1.24 -0.82
CA ARG A 80 -12.74 -0.04 -1.35
C ARG A 80 -12.38 -1.04 -0.26
N LEU A 81 -11.79 -0.58 0.85
CA LEU A 81 -11.52 -1.42 2.01
C LEU A 81 -12.83 -1.89 2.65
N ASN A 82 -13.82 -0.99 2.84
CA ASN A 82 -15.13 -1.32 3.38
C ASN A 82 -15.83 -2.38 2.53
N LYS A 83 -15.89 -2.16 1.22
CA LYS A 83 -16.50 -3.12 0.29
C LYS A 83 -15.85 -4.50 0.38
N MET A 84 -14.54 -4.57 0.51
CA MET A 84 -13.85 -5.86 0.64
C MET A 84 -14.20 -6.57 1.95
N PHE A 85 -14.33 -5.83 3.06
CA PHE A 85 -14.80 -6.38 4.34
C PHE A 85 -16.24 -6.90 4.23
N GLU A 86 -17.15 -6.14 3.64
CA GLU A 86 -18.54 -6.54 3.44
C GLU A 86 -18.66 -7.79 2.58
N ASP A 87 -17.97 -7.82 1.44
CA ASP A 87 -17.95 -8.98 0.55
C ASP A 87 -17.43 -10.24 1.27
N MET A 88 -16.38 -10.09 2.10
CA MET A 88 -15.80 -11.21 2.84
C MET A 88 -16.73 -11.71 3.95
N ARG A 89 -17.38 -10.80 4.68
CA ARG A 89 -18.38 -11.15 5.68
C ARG A 89 -19.58 -11.85 5.05
N GLY A 90 -20.01 -11.40 3.87
CA GLY A 90 -21.07 -12.06 3.12
C GLY A 90 -20.71 -13.51 2.76
N GLU A 91 -19.45 -13.75 2.36
CA GLU A 91 -18.98 -15.10 2.07
C GLU A 91 -18.88 -15.96 3.34
N VAL A 92 -18.35 -15.39 4.44
CA VAL A 92 -18.33 -16.08 5.74
C VAL A 92 -19.73 -16.51 6.15
N ALA A 93 -20.72 -15.63 6.08
CA ALA A 93 -22.11 -15.95 6.41
C ALA A 93 -22.69 -17.06 5.50
N ARG A 94 -22.31 -17.08 4.21
CA ARG A 94 -22.70 -18.14 3.27
C ARG A 94 -22.10 -19.49 3.68
N LEU A 95 -20.81 -19.52 4.07
CA LEU A 95 -20.14 -20.75 4.53
C LEU A 95 -20.71 -21.25 5.86
N GLU A 96 -21.08 -20.33 6.77
CA GLU A 96 -21.72 -20.67 8.05
C GLU A 96 -23.07 -21.34 7.85
N LYS A 97 -23.92 -20.81 6.97
CA LYS A 97 -25.18 -21.45 6.59
C LYS A 97 -24.97 -22.82 5.94
N MET A 98 -23.93 -22.96 5.11
CA MET A 98 -23.61 -24.24 4.50
C MET A 98 -23.15 -25.27 5.55
N ALA A 99 -22.34 -24.86 6.52
CA ALA A 99 -21.93 -25.70 7.63
C ALA A 99 -23.13 -26.16 8.47
N GLU A 100 -24.00 -25.22 8.86
CA GLU A 100 -25.23 -25.50 9.63
C GLU A 100 -26.13 -26.50 8.90
N ALA A 101 -26.38 -26.31 7.62
CA ALA A 101 -27.20 -27.21 6.80
C ALA A 101 -26.64 -28.64 6.69
N ASN A 102 -25.34 -28.82 6.92
CA ASN A 102 -24.64 -30.11 6.88
C ASN A 102 -24.24 -30.63 8.27
N GLY A 103 -24.66 -29.97 9.35
CA GLY A 103 -24.34 -30.38 10.73
C GLY A 103 -22.84 -30.23 11.08
N ILE A 104 -22.12 -29.35 10.40
CA ILE A 104 -20.70 -29.10 10.62
C ILE A 104 -20.52 -27.93 11.58
N GLU A 105 -19.76 -28.14 12.64
CA GLU A 105 -19.36 -27.08 13.56
C GLU A 105 -17.94 -26.61 13.24
N PHE A 106 -17.73 -25.28 13.22
CA PHE A 106 -16.39 -24.71 13.11
C PHE A 106 -15.68 -24.73 14.47
N LYS A 107 -15.14 -25.89 14.86
CA LYS A 107 -14.39 -26.07 16.13
C LYS A 107 -12.94 -25.60 16.07
N GLY A 108 -12.53 -25.03 14.94
CA GLY A 108 -11.15 -24.73 14.63
C GLY A 108 -10.44 -25.92 13.98
N ILE A 109 -9.50 -25.59 13.13
CA ILE A 109 -8.57 -26.55 12.51
C ILE A 109 -7.15 -26.17 12.88
N ASP A 110 -6.29 -27.15 13.02
CA ASP A 110 -4.89 -26.94 13.29
C ASP A 110 -4.10 -26.89 11.96
N TYR A 111 -3.12 -26.00 11.93
CA TYR A 111 -2.20 -25.86 10.81
C TYR A 111 -0.80 -26.28 11.22
N SER A 112 -0.13 -27.06 10.40
CA SER A 112 1.21 -27.58 10.68
C SER A 112 2.28 -26.49 10.75
N HIS A 113 2.11 -25.38 10.00
CA HIS A 113 3.11 -24.33 9.87
C HIS A 113 2.50 -22.92 9.97
N PRO A 114 1.92 -22.55 11.11
CA PRO A 114 1.51 -21.17 11.33
C PRO A 114 2.75 -20.25 11.36
N LYS A 115 2.61 -19.02 10.83
CA LYS A 115 3.71 -18.05 10.78
C LYS A 115 3.32 -16.78 11.54
N GLU A 116 4.18 -16.32 12.43
CA GLU A 116 4.09 -14.98 12.98
C GLU A 116 4.79 -14.00 12.02
N VAL A 117 4.07 -13.01 11.54
CA VAL A 117 4.59 -11.97 10.64
C VAL A 117 4.57 -10.61 11.33
N GLU A 118 5.51 -9.76 10.98
CA GLU A 118 5.62 -8.41 11.50
C GLU A 118 5.14 -7.39 10.47
N ALA A 119 4.04 -6.70 10.78
CA ALA A 119 3.47 -5.65 9.97
C ALA A 119 3.95 -4.29 10.45
N LYS A 120 4.71 -3.55 9.63
CA LYS A 120 5.08 -2.16 9.92
C LYS A 120 3.91 -1.24 9.58
N ILE A 121 3.29 -0.68 10.60
CA ILE A 121 2.10 0.15 10.49
C ILE A 121 2.51 1.62 10.48
N THR A 122 2.28 2.29 9.37
CA THR A 122 2.58 3.72 9.16
C THR A 122 1.32 4.58 9.06
N SER A 123 0.13 3.95 9.04
CA SER A 123 -1.15 4.66 8.96
C SER A 123 -2.31 3.79 9.47
N PRO A 124 -3.43 4.38 9.91
CA PRO A 124 -4.61 3.63 10.35
C PRO A 124 -5.18 2.70 9.26
N ARG A 125 -5.09 3.09 7.98
CA ARG A 125 -5.57 2.28 6.84
C ARG A 125 -4.70 1.04 6.62
N ALA A 126 -3.41 1.08 6.97
CA ALA A 126 -2.55 -0.10 6.92
C ALA A 126 -3.00 -1.16 7.95
N VAL A 127 -3.47 -0.75 9.14
CA VAL A 127 -4.09 -1.66 10.13
C VAL A 127 -5.32 -2.35 9.53
N ARG A 128 -6.16 -1.61 8.80
CA ARG A 128 -7.37 -2.17 8.16
C ARG A 128 -7.01 -3.22 7.11
N TYR A 129 -5.97 -3.00 6.33
CA TYR A 129 -5.53 -4.00 5.35
C TYR A 129 -4.96 -5.26 6.03
N VAL A 130 -4.23 -5.12 7.15
CA VAL A 130 -3.85 -6.28 8.00
C VAL A 130 -5.09 -7.00 8.51
N GLY A 131 -6.11 -6.25 8.94
CA GLY A 131 -7.40 -6.79 9.35
C GLY A 131 -8.06 -7.66 8.27
N LEU A 132 -8.06 -7.19 7.01
CA LEU A 132 -8.55 -7.96 5.86
C LEU A 132 -7.76 -9.27 5.65
N ILE A 133 -6.44 -9.26 5.82
CA ILE A 133 -5.63 -10.48 5.71
C ILE A 133 -5.99 -11.46 6.82
N ARG A 134 -6.25 -10.99 8.04
CA ARG A 134 -6.70 -11.84 9.16
C ARG A 134 -8.10 -12.41 8.93
N GLU A 135 -9.04 -11.61 8.44
CA GLU A 135 -10.37 -12.11 8.07
C GLU A 135 -10.29 -13.14 6.94
N PHE A 136 -9.38 -12.94 5.98
CA PHE A 136 -9.13 -13.91 4.94
C PHE A 136 -8.55 -15.23 5.49
N ASP A 137 -7.64 -15.17 6.46
CA ASP A 137 -7.11 -16.36 7.13
C ASP A 137 -8.24 -17.15 7.81
N GLY A 138 -9.15 -16.46 8.50
CA GLY A 138 -10.35 -17.07 9.07
C GLY A 138 -11.33 -17.65 8.04
N LEU A 139 -11.49 -16.98 6.89
CA LEU A 139 -12.31 -17.47 5.79
C LEU A 139 -11.71 -18.74 5.17
N VAL A 140 -10.38 -18.79 4.99
CA VAL A 140 -9.68 -19.99 4.52
C VAL A 140 -9.90 -21.13 5.50
N ALA A 141 -9.79 -20.89 6.80
CA ALA A 141 -10.05 -21.93 7.82
C ALA A 141 -11.45 -22.53 7.71
N LYS A 142 -12.48 -21.71 7.43
CA LYS A 142 -13.84 -22.20 7.20
C LYS A 142 -13.96 -23.03 5.90
N LEU A 143 -13.31 -22.59 4.82
CA LEU A 143 -13.25 -23.35 3.57
C LEU A 143 -12.54 -24.68 3.77
N ASP A 144 -11.40 -24.70 4.49
CA ASP A 144 -10.64 -25.91 4.80
C ASP A 144 -11.47 -26.88 5.63
N THR A 145 -12.21 -26.38 6.64
CA THR A 145 -13.11 -27.21 7.45
C THR A 145 -14.19 -27.88 6.59
N LEU A 146 -14.87 -27.14 5.74
CA LEU A 146 -15.94 -27.67 4.88
C LEU A 146 -15.39 -28.63 3.81
N TRP A 147 -14.20 -28.37 3.32
CA TRP A 147 -13.52 -29.27 2.38
C TRP A 147 -13.09 -30.58 3.04
N LEU A 148 -12.45 -30.51 4.22
CA LEU A 148 -12.04 -31.69 4.99
C LEU A 148 -13.24 -32.55 5.44
N SER A 149 -14.40 -31.92 5.64
CA SER A 149 -15.65 -32.61 5.96
C SER A 149 -16.39 -33.15 4.72
N GLY A 150 -15.82 -32.97 3.52
CA GLY A 150 -16.42 -33.46 2.27
C GLY A 150 -17.63 -32.65 1.78
N VAL A 151 -17.96 -31.52 2.41
CA VAL A 151 -19.10 -30.65 2.01
C VAL A 151 -18.81 -29.87 0.77
N ILE A 152 -17.55 -29.40 0.58
CA ILE A 152 -17.12 -28.67 -0.60
C ILE A 152 -16.22 -29.55 -1.45
N PRO A 153 -16.54 -29.74 -2.76
CA PRO A 153 -15.66 -30.46 -3.69
C PRO A 153 -14.34 -29.71 -3.95
N ASP A 154 -13.25 -30.45 -4.25
CA ASP A 154 -11.90 -29.93 -4.51
C ASP A 154 -11.85 -28.74 -5.48
N GLY A 155 -12.59 -28.84 -6.58
CA GLY A 155 -12.62 -27.79 -7.61
C GLY A 155 -13.23 -26.48 -7.13
N ASN A 156 -14.28 -26.55 -6.30
CA ASN A 156 -14.94 -25.37 -5.73
C ASN A 156 -14.10 -24.77 -4.62
N TYR A 157 -13.49 -25.58 -3.77
CA TYR A 157 -12.55 -25.17 -2.75
C TYR A 157 -11.37 -24.39 -3.34
N SER A 158 -10.65 -25.01 -4.28
CA SER A 158 -9.47 -24.39 -4.92
C SER A 158 -9.83 -23.09 -5.63
N ARG A 159 -10.98 -23.04 -6.33
CA ARG A 159 -11.47 -21.83 -6.99
C ARG A 159 -11.76 -20.72 -6.00
N SER A 160 -12.48 -21.00 -4.91
CA SER A 160 -12.81 -20.01 -3.89
C SER A 160 -11.57 -19.38 -3.26
N ILE A 161 -10.59 -20.20 -2.88
CA ILE A 161 -9.32 -19.70 -2.32
C ILE A 161 -8.57 -18.83 -3.35
N TYR A 162 -8.47 -19.30 -4.60
CA TYR A 162 -7.78 -18.55 -5.65
C TYR A 162 -8.44 -17.20 -5.91
N GLU A 163 -9.78 -17.16 -5.98
CA GLU A 163 -10.53 -15.91 -6.22
C GLU A 163 -10.36 -14.91 -5.08
N TRP A 164 -10.48 -15.33 -3.83
CA TRP A 164 -10.29 -14.45 -2.68
C TRP A 164 -8.86 -13.93 -2.56
N LYS A 165 -7.87 -14.79 -2.72
CA LYS A 165 -6.47 -14.38 -2.78
C LYS A 165 -6.22 -13.35 -3.88
N ARG A 166 -6.74 -13.59 -5.08
CA ARG A 166 -6.64 -12.67 -6.21
C ARG A 166 -7.32 -11.34 -5.95
N ARG A 167 -8.50 -11.33 -5.31
CA ARG A 167 -9.23 -10.10 -4.95
C ARG A 167 -8.43 -9.23 -3.99
N LEU A 168 -7.85 -9.81 -2.94
CA LEU A 168 -7.02 -9.09 -1.97
C LEU A 168 -5.76 -8.50 -2.59
N LEU A 169 -5.03 -9.27 -3.39
CA LEU A 169 -3.85 -8.79 -4.09
C LEU A 169 -4.19 -7.71 -5.13
N ARG A 170 -5.32 -7.84 -5.82
CA ARG A 170 -5.83 -6.82 -6.74
C ARG A 170 -6.19 -5.54 -5.98
N LEU A 171 -6.78 -5.63 -4.80
CA LEU A 171 -7.06 -4.47 -3.96
C LEU A 171 -5.78 -3.70 -3.63
N ALA A 172 -4.70 -4.38 -3.20
CA ALA A 172 -3.40 -3.77 -2.95
C ALA A 172 -2.84 -3.07 -4.20
N GLY A 173 -2.91 -3.74 -5.36
CA GLY A 173 -2.50 -3.15 -6.64
C GLY A 173 -3.35 -1.95 -7.05
N THR A 174 -4.66 -1.98 -6.78
CA THR A 174 -5.57 -0.85 -7.06
C THR A 174 -5.24 0.35 -6.17
N ILE A 175 -5.02 0.15 -4.87
CA ILE A 175 -4.62 1.22 -3.94
C ILE A 175 -3.29 1.83 -4.38
N ARG A 176 -2.31 1.01 -4.77
CA ARG A 176 -1.05 1.50 -5.34
C ARG A 176 -1.25 2.34 -6.61
N SER A 177 -2.12 1.91 -7.51
CA SER A 177 -2.43 2.65 -8.74
C SER A 177 -3.11 3.99 -8.44
N ILE A 178 -4.04 4.03 -7.47
CA ILE A 178 -4.69 5.26 -7.01
C ILE A 178 -3.64 6.22 -6.44
N ALA A 179 -2.76 5.74 -5.54
CA ALA A 179 -1.68 6.51 -4.95
C ALA A 179 -0.75 7.10 -6.02
N GLY A 180 -0.32 6.28 -6.97
CA GLY A 180 0.55 6.73 -8.06
C GLY A 180 -0.08 7.84 -8.91
N ARG A 181 -1.36 7.70 -9.29
CA ARG A 181 -2.07 8.72 -10.07
C ARG A 181 -2.26 10.01 -9.29
N ALA A 182 -2.65 9.94 -8.02
CA ALA A 182 -2.81 11.11 -7.17
C ALA A 182 -1.50 11.88 -6.99
N MET A 183 -0.39 11.17 -6.79
CA MET A 183 0.94 11.77 -6.69
C MET A 183 1.39 12.47 -7.97
N ILE A 184 1.12 11.87 -9.14
CA ILE A 184 1.44 12.50 -10.44
C ILE A 184 0.60 13.75 -10.64
N ALA A 185 -0.71 13.69 -10.34
CA ALA A 185 -1.61 14.83 -10.47
C ALA A 185 -1.19 16.01 -9.57
N ALA A 186 -0.86 15.73 -8.31
CA ALA A 186 -0.41 16.75 -7.36
C ALA A 186 0.90 17.42 -7.80
N ARG A 187 1.88 16.66 -8.27
CA ARG A 187 3.15 17.22 -8.79
C ARG A 187 2.95 18.10 -10.02
N ARG A 188 2.07 17.69 -10.95
CA ARG A 188 1.78 18.50 -12.13
C ARG A 188 1.16 19.84 -11.76
N LYS A 189 0.24 19.84 -10.80
CA LYS A 189 -0.38 21.07 -10.30
C LYS A 189 0.64 21.98 -9.63
N GLU A 190 1.50 21.45 -8.76
CA GLU A 190 2.58 22.21 -8.12
C GLU A 190 3.51 22.87 -9.14
N THR A 191 3.84 22.18 -10.23
CA THR A 191 4.69 22.75 -11.30
C THR A 191 3.97 23.86 -12.04
N GLN A 192 2.68 23.70 -12.36
CA GLN A 192 1.88 24.73 -13.03
C GLN A 192 1.70 25.98 -12.16
N ASP A 193 1.44 25.81 -10.86
CA ASP A 193 1.29 26.93 -9.93
C ASP A 193 2.59 27.74 -9.82
N LYS A 194 3.75 27.08 -9.78
CA LYS A 194 5.07 27.73 -9.78
C LYS A 194 5.32 28.51 -11.07
N GLU A 195 5.04 27.93 -12.24
CA GLU A 195 5.21 28.60 -13.53
C GLU A 195 4.29 29.83 -13.66
N THR A 196 3.10 29.80 -13.07
CA THR A 196 2.16 30.93 -13.08
C THR A 196 2.67 32.04 -12.19
N GLN A 197 3.13 31.72 -10.96
CA GLN A 197 3.72 32.67 -10.03
C GLN A 197 4.97 33.35 -10.61
N ASP A 198 5.86 32.59 -11.25
CA ASP A 198 7.06 33.14 -11.88
C ASP A 198 6.71 34.13 -13.03
N LYS A 199 5.66 33.83 -13.79
CA LYS A 199 5.18 34.75 -14.86
C LYS A 199 4.55 36.03 -14.29
N GLU A 200 3.73 35.93 -13.25
CA GLU A 200 3.14 37.07 -12.56
C GLU A 200 4.20 37.99 -11.98
N THR A 201 5.19 37.43 -11.30
CA THR A 201 6.33 38.18 -10.72
C THR A 201 7.15 38.88 -11.80
N GLN A 202 7.35 38.25 -12.96
CA GLN A 202 8.05 38.89 -14.10
C GLN A 202 7.25 40.02 -14.75
N VAL A 203 5.91 39.93 -14.80
CA VAL A 203 5.04 40.99 -15.32
C VAL A 203 5.01 42.15 -14.37
N GLU A 204 4.93 41.95 -13.08
CA GLU A 204 4.97 43.01 -12.07
C GLU A 204 6.32 43.74 -12.07
N ALA A 205 7.45 43.00 -12.19
CA ALA A 205 8.78 43.60 -12.29
C ALA A 205 8.94 44.46 -13.54
N LYS A 206 8.37 44.07 -14.68
CA LYS A 206 8.37 44.90 -15.92
C LYS A 206 7.51 46.13 -15.79
N ASN A 207 6.33 46.03 -15.21
CA ASN A 207 5.41 47.16 -15.02
C ASN A 207 5.91 48.16 -13.96
N GLY A 208 6.70 47.71 -12.98
CA GLY A 208 7.37 48.55 -11.99
C GLY A 208 8.54 49.34 -12.55
N ALA A 209 9.27 48.78 -13.52
CA ALA A 209 10.39 49.44 -14.19
C ALA A 209 9.92 50.58 -15.14
N ASP A 210 8.75 50.45 -15.75
CA ASP A 210 8.20 51.47 -16.71
C ASP A 210 7.59 52.71 -16.00
N ARG A 211 7.41 52.68 -14.68
CA ARG A 211 6.87 53.82 -13.90
C ARG A 211 7.96 54.72 -13.27
N GLY A 212 9.23 54.41 -13.47
CA GLY A 212 10.36 55.11 -12.83
C GLY A 212 10.99 56.24 -13.58
N ASP A 213 10.62 56.50 -14.86
CA ASP A 213 11.33 57.44 -15.75
C ASP A 213 10.46 58.62 -16.20
N GLY A 214 9.94 59.41 -15.24
CA GLY A 214 9.07 60.52 -15.53
C GLY A 214 9.07 61.67 -14.57
N ILE A 215 10.26 62.07 -13.99
CA ILE A 215 10.40 63.35 -13.29
C ILE A 215 11.65 64.03 -13.80
N ALA A 216 11.49 64.85 -14.84
CA ALA A 216 12.48 65.85 -15.23
C ALA A 216 12.42 67.05 -14.25
N PRO A 217 13.53 67.57 -13.76
CA PRO A 217 13.52 68.76 -12.97
C PRO A 217 13.28 69.98 -13.84
N VAL A 218 12.20 70.72 -13.56
CA VAL A 218 11.99 72.08 -14.13
C VAL A 218 12.85 73.04 -13.32
N ALA A 219 13.65 73.79 -14.06
CA ALA A 219 14.48 74.85 -13.56
C ALA A 219 13.67 76.09 -13.17
#